data_ed037766bb562731cb4ff5091abc5ff9
#
_entry.id   ed037766bb562731cb4ff5091abc5ff9
#
_cell.length_a   1.000
_cell.length_b   1.000
_cell.length_c   1.000
_cell.angle_alpha   90.00
_cell.angle_beta   90.00
_cell.angle_gamma   90.00
#
_symmetry.space_group_name_H-M   'P 1'
#
loop_
_entity.id
_entity.type
_entity.pdbx_description
1 polymer ?
#
loop_
_entity_poly.entity_id
_entity_poly.type
_entity_poly.pdbx_seq_one_letter_code
_entity_poly.pdbx_strand_id
1 'polypeptide(L)'
;MKTFSEKLIAEANKYLQIQLKKKFLVGIADGTLEEKRFNYWLSVDYPYLINFLKVISIGKAKAEDEEDYSTMMQHAHGVEEEMLDHQKHAKNNELSLKDISNPNAMGPLKYSYTRHQLSTAYSGDIGDLQAGMLSCMWSYQHLARDLKKDCKRQNNPYTKWIEYHSDKKHLKHFELACDLLDRKAEKYGEFAQERMKNIFFISVYHETALWDEYYNMTTWDDLY
;
A
#
# COMPACT_ATOMS: atom_id res chain seq x y z
N MET A 1 -13.22 19.31 15.40
CA MET A 1 -13.92 18.03 15.11
C MET A 1 -12.94 17.18 14.31
N LYS A 2 -12.87 15.85 14.49
CA LYS A 2 -12.00 15.03 13.65
C LYS A 2 -12.51 15.01 12.21
N THR A 3 -11.59 15.03 11.23
CA THR A 3 -11.91 14.88 9.80
C THR A 3 -12.41 13.46 9.50
N PHE A 4 -12.88 13.21 8.28
CA PHE A 4 -13.35 11.88 7.88
C PHE A 4 -12.20 10.86 7.87
N SER A 5 -11.05 11.22 7.28
CA SER A 5 -9.85 10.38 7.24
C SER A 5 -9.32 10.09 8.65
N GLU A 6 -9.27 11.08 9.55
CA GLU A 6 -8.86 10.89 10.96
C GLU A 6 -9.76 9.89 11.70
N LYS A 7 -11.07 9.88 11.42
CA LYS A 7 -12.00 8.88 12.01
C LYS A 7 -11.70 7.48 11.49
N LEU A 8 -11.51 7.33 10.17
CA LEU A 8 -11.18 6.04 9.54
C LEU A 8 -9.88 5.46 10.10
N ILE A 9 -8.83 6.28 10.18
CA ILE A 9 -7.51 5.89 10.68
C ILE A 9 -7.58 5.51 12.16
N ALA A 10 -8.29 6.27 12.97
CA ALA A 10 -8.46 5.95 14.39
C ALA A 10 -9.14 4.58 14.58
N GLU A 11 -10.16 4.27 13.78
CA GLU A 11 -10.84 2.97 13.81
C GLU A 11 -9.95 1.83 13.27
N ALA A 12 -9.13 2.13 12.24
CA ALA A 12 -8.21 1.17 11.61
C ALA A 12 -6.96 0.84 12.46
N ASN A 13 -6.63 1.66 13.46
CA ASN A 13 -5.40 1.49 14.24
C ASN A 13 -5.26 0.11 14.91
N LYS A 14 -6.38 -0.54 15.26
CA LYS A 14 -6.38 -1.94 15.75
C LYS A 14 -5.77 -2.93 14.75
N TYR A 15 -5.97 -2.71 13.44
CA TYR A 15 -5.40 -3.56 12.38
C TYR A 15 -3.91 -3.31 12.22
N LEU A 16 -3.43 -2.08 12.41
CA LEU A 16 -2.00 -1.78 12.44
C LEU A 16 -1.30 -2.58 13.54
N GLN A 17 -1.90 -2.66 14.73
CA GLN A 17 -1.37 -3.45 15.85
C GLN A 17 -1.38 -4.97 15.58
N ILE A 18 -2.30 -5.46 14.75
CA ILE A 18 -2.32 -6.84 14.28
C ILE A 18 -1.18 -7.05 13.25
N GLN A 19 -1.03 -6.14 12.30
CA GLN A 19 -0.01 -6.20 11.26
C GLN A 19 1.40 -6.22 11.85
N LEU A 20 1.70 -5.37 12.83
CA LEU A 20 3.01 -5.33 13.52
C LEU A 20 3.42 -6.67 14.16
N LYS A 21 2.47 -7.56 14.42
CA LYS A 21 2.72 -8.91 14.97
C LYS A 21 2.88 -9.99 13.91
N LYS A 22 2.69 -9.67 12.64
CA LYS A 22 2.86 -10.61 11.53
C LYS A 22 4.32 -11.02 11.38
N LYS A 23 4.57 -12.30 11.16
CA LYS A 23 5.92 -12.87 11.08
C LYS A 23 6.83 -12.18 10.06
N PHE A 24 6.27 -11.73 8.94
CA PHE A 24 7.00 -10.99 7.93
C PHE A 24 7.56 -9.68 8.51
N LEU A 25 6.71 -8.86 9.14
CA LEU A 25 7.10 -7.57 9.70
C LEU A 25 7.99 -7.72 10.94
N VAL A 26 7.74 -8.73 11.78
CA VAL A 26 8.66 -9.05 12.89
C VAL A 26 10.05 -9.39 12.36
N GLY A 27 10.13 -10.22 11.31
CA GLY A 27 11.41 -10.56 10.68
C GLY A 27 12.10 -9.37 9.99
N ILE A 28 11.33 -8.41 9.45
CA ILE A 28 11.88 -7.12 8.98
C ILE A 28 12.48 -6.31 10.13
N ALA A 29 11.76 -6.19 11.26
CA ALA A 29 12.17 -5.37 12.41
C ALA A 29 13.46 -5.88 13.06
N ASP A 30 13.56 -7.20 13.26
CA ASP A 30 14.69 -7.84 13.91
C ASP A 30 15.79 -8.34 12.94
N GLY A 31 15.56 -8.22 11.62
CA GLY A 31 16.51 -8.61 10.58
C GLY A 31 16.65 -10.12 10.41
N THR A 32 15.66 -10.91 10.80
CA THR A 32 15.66 -12.39 10.70
C THR A 32 14.80 -12.93 9.57
N LEU A 33 14.07 -12.08 8.84
CA LEU A 33 13.29 -12.53 7.69
C LEU A 33 14.20 -13.23 6.67
N GLU A 34 13.79 -14.41 6.21
CA GLU A 34 14.52 -15.10 5.15
C GLU A 34 14.49 -14.29 3.85
N GLU A 35 15.64 -14.11 3.21
CA GLU A 35 15.80 -13.33 1.97
C GLU A 35 14.82 -13.78 0.88
N LYS A 36 14.56 -15.10 0.76
CA LYS A 36 13.59 -15.61 -0.23
C LYS A 36 12.17 -15.07 -0.04
N ARG A 37 11.77 -14.76 1.21
CA ARG A 37 10.45 -14.18 1.52
C ARG A 37 10.39 -12.71 1.14
N PHE A 38 11.48 -11.98 1.36
CA PHE A 38 11.61 -10.61 0.90
C PHE A 38 11.62 -10.53 -0.64
N ASN A 39 12.34 -11.44 -1.29
CA ASN A 39 12.37 -11.55 -2.74
C ASN A 39 11.00 -11.91 -3.33
N TYR A 40 10.24 -12.79 -2.66
CA TYR A 40 8.84 -13.06 -3.03
C TYR A 40 7.98 -11.79 -2.92
N TRP A 41 8.04 -11.08 -1.77
CA TRP A 41 7.34 -9.79 -1.63
C TRP A 41 7.68 -8.84 -2.78
N LEU A 42 8.95 -8.66 -3.10
CA LEU A 42 9.41 -7.79 -4.17
C LEU A 42 8.83 -8.20 -5.54
N SER A 43 8.77 -9.50 -5.83
CA SER A 43 8.26 -10.03 -7.10
C SER A 43 6.75 -9.90 -7.28
N VAL A 44 5.98 -9.86 -6.19
CA VAL A 44 4.52 -9.68 -6.24
C VAL A 44 4.11 -8.22 -6.07
N ASP A 45 4.95 -7.40 -5.44
CA ASP A 45 4.67 -5.99 -5.20
C ASP A 45 4.96 -5.12 -6.42
N TYR A 46 5.99 -5.40 -7.18
CA TYR A 46 6.29 -4.64 -8.41
C TYR A 46 5.14 -4.66 -9.44
N PRO A 47 4.53 -5.82 -9.80
CA PRO A 47 3.35 -5.82 -10.65
C PRO A 47 2.10 -5.23 -9.98
N TYR A 48 2.01 -5.24 -8.64
CA TYR A 48 1.00 -4.48 -7.92
C TYR A 48 1.15 -2.97 -8.16
N LEU A 49 2.35 -2.41 -8.08
CA LEU A 49 2.60 -0.98 -8.36
C LEU A 49 2.18 -0.60 -9.78
N ILE A 50 2.37 -1.48 -10.77
CA ILE A 50 1.85 -1.28 -12.14
C ILE A 50 0.31 -1.18 -12.14
N ASN A 51 -0.39 -2.04 -11.37
CA ASN A 51 -1.84 -1.94 -11.22
C ASN A 51 -2.26 -0.67 -10.47
N PHE A 52 -1.49 -0.27 -9.47
CA PHE A 52 -1.74 0.96 -8.71
C PHE A 52 -1.63 2.20 -9.61
N LEU A 53 -0.66 2.25 -10.53
CA LEU A 53 -0.57 3.30 -11.57
C LEU A 53 -1.80 3.33 -12.48
N LYS A 54 -2.41 2.17 -12.80
CA LYS A 54 -3.67 2.14 -13.56
C LYS A 54 -4.82 2.77 -12.76
N VAL A 55 -4.93 2.46 -11.47
CA VAL A 55 -5.90 3.07 -10.56
C VAL A 55 -5.71 4.58 -10.53
N ILE A 56 -4.47 5.06 -10.34
CA ILE A 56 -4.14 6.49 -10.35
C ILE A 56 -4.49 7.15 -11.69
N SER A 57 -4.26 6.45 -12.82
CA SER A 57 -4.59 6.97 -14.15
C SER A 57 -6.10 7.14 -14.34
N ILE A 58 -6.91 6.23 -13.79
CA ILE A 58 -8.37 6.37 -13.73
C ILE A 58 -8.74 7.55 -12.82
N GLY A 59 -8.04 7.71 -11.68
CA GLY A 59 -8.23 8.86 -10.78
C GLY A 59 -7.97 10.20 -11.47
N LYS A 60 -6.92 10.30 -12.30
CA LYS A 60 -6.65 11.51 -13.12
C LYS A 60 -7.81 11.81 -14.07
N ALA A 61 -8.39 10.78 -14.70
CA ALA A 61 -9.53 10.94 -15.60
C ALA A 61 -10.82 11.31 -14.86
N LYS A 62 -10.92 11.02 -13.56
CA LYS A 62 -12.05 11.34 -12.69
C LYS A 62 -11.84 12.60 -11.85
N ALA A 63 -10.69 13.26 -11.97
CA ALA A 63 -10.40 14.50 -11.26
C ALA A 63 -11.45 15.57 -11.62
N GLU A 64 -12.02 16.22 -10.62
CA GLU A 64 -13.08 17.20 -10.78
C GLU A 64 -12.55 18.64 -10.80
N ASP A 65 -11.30 18.83 -10.36
CA ASP A 65 -10.61 20.10 -10.31
C ASP A 65 -9.09 19.92 -10.43
N GLU A 66 -8.36 21.04 -10.47
CA GLU A 66 -6.90 21.06 -10.59
C GLU A 66 -6.21 20.42 -9.37
N GLU A 67 -6.77 20.57 -8.19
CA GLU A 67 -6.20 20.03 -6.95
C GLU A 67 -6.28 18.50 -6.91
N ASP A 68 -7.42 17.92 -7.32
CA ASP A 68 -7.58 16.48 -7.48
C ASP A 68 -6.57 15.94 -8.48
N TYR A 69 -6.46 16.57 -9.64
CA TYR A 69 -5.54 16.17 -10.69
C TYR A 69 -4.08 16.24 -10.21
N SER A 70 -3.71 17.32 -9.53
CA SER A 70 -2.38 17.51 -8.97
C SER A 70 -2.05 16.42 -7.93
N THR A 71 -3.01 16.08 -7.07
CA THR A 71 -2.86 14.98 -6.08
C THR A 71 -2.59 13.65 -6.77
N MET A 72 -3.36 13.30 -7.81
CA MET A 72 -3.14 12.08 -8.58
C MET A 72 -1.78 12.07 -9.30
N MET A 73 -1.31 13.21 -9.78
CA MET A 73 0.03 13.32 -10.38
C MET A 73 1.14 13.07 -9.36
N GLN A 74 1.01 13.63 -8.15
CA GLN A 74 1.98 13.41 -7.07
C GLN A 74 1.98 11.93 -6.62
N HIS A 75 0.82 11.28 -6.53
CA HIS A 75 0.74 9.85 -6.25
C HIS A 75 1.44 9.02 -7.33
N ALA A 76 1.24 9.34 -8.61
CA ALA A 76 1.91 8.63 -9.70
C ALA A 76 3.44 8.76 -9.61
N HIS A 77 3.93 9.95 -9.29
CA HIS A 77 5.37 10.18 -9.11
C HIS A 77 5.94 9.39 -7.92
N GLY A 78 5.22 9.33 -6.79
CA GLY A 78 5.62 8.51 -5.64
C GLY A 78 5.72 7.03 -5.97
N VAL A 79 4.76 6.49 -6.73
CA VAL A 79 4.81 5.09 -7.19
C VAL A 79 5.97 4.84 -8.16
N GLU A 80 6.28 5.79 -9.04
CA GLU A 80 7.43 5.69 -9.93
C GLU A 80 8.76 5.64 -9.15
N GLU A 81 8.92 6.49 -8.12
CA GLU A 81 10.08 6.44 -7.21
C GLU A 81 10.18 5.08 -6.50
N GLU A 82 9.06 4.51 -6.05
CA GLU A 82 9.02 3.19 -5.40
C GLU A 82 9.40 2.07 -6.36
N MET A 83 8.92 2.10 -7.60
CA MET A 83 9.33 1.14 -8.63
C MET A 83 10.85 1.20 -8.91
N LEU A 84 11.45 2.38 -8.90
CA LEU A 84 12.89 2.54 -9.02
C LEU A 84 13.65 1.98 -7.81
N ASP A 85 13.10 2.11 -6.60
CA ASP A 85 13.67 1.50 -5.40
C ASP A 85 13.59 -0.04 -5.45
N HIS A 86 12.46 -0.59 -5.87
CA HIS A 86 12.30 -2.04 -6.11
C HIS A 86 13.33 -2.58 -7.11
N GLN A 87 13.60 -1.86 -8.19
CA GLN A 87 14.63 -2.26 -9.19
C GLN A 87 16.04 -2.27 -8.56
N LYS A 88 16.35 -1.34 -7.67
CA LYS A 88 17.63 -1.32 -6.95
C LYS A 88 17.74 -2.51 -6.00
N HIS A 89 16.68 -2.82 -5.26
CA HIS A 89 16.63 -3.99 -4.38
C HIS A 89 16.76 -5.29 -5.17
N ALA A 90 16.05 -5.43 -6.28
CA ALA A 90 16.15 -6.60 -7.16
C ALA A 90 17.60 -6.80 -7.63
N LYS A 91 18.24 -5.75 -8.13
CA LYS A 91 19.64 -5.81 -8.57
C LYS A 91 20.60 -6.22 -7.44
N ASN A 92 20.38 -5.73 -6.22
CA ASN A 92 21.23 -6.08 -5.06
C ASN A 92 21.05 -7.56 -4.66
N ASN A 93 19.89 -8.16 -4.96
CA ASN A 93 19.56 -9.56 -4.67
C ASN A 93 19.71 -10.46 -5.90
N GLU A 94 20.48 -10.03 -6.92
CA GLU A 94 20.74 -10.76 -8.16
C GLU A 94 19.48 -11.14 -8.96
N LEU A 95 18.37 -10.41 -8.75
CA LEU A 95 17.13 -10.56 -9.50
C LEU A 95 17.12 -9.63 -10.72
N SER A 96 16.66 -10.14 -11.85
CA SER A 96 16.44 -9.31 -13.05
C SER A 96 15.10 -8.56 -12.96
N LEU A 97 14.96 -7.49 -13.75
CA LEU A 97 13.67 -6.81 -13.89
C LEU A 97 12.56 -7.76 -14.36
N LYS A 98 12.90 -8.75 -15.21
CA LYS A 98 11.96 -9.77 -15.67
C LYS A 98 11.44 -10.62 -14.50
N ASP A 99 12.29 -10.94 -13.52
CA ASP A 99 11.90 -11.76 -12.37
C ASP A 99 10.87 -11.05 -11.48
N ILE A 100 11.02 -9.73 -11.30
CA ILE A 100 10.13 -8.93 -10.44
C ILE A 100 8.92 -8.34 -11.18
N SER A 101 8.89 -8.32 -12.53
CA SER A 101 7.81 -7.69 -13.31
C SER A 101 6.77 -8.66 -13.85
N ASN A 102 6.84 -9.94 -13.50
CA ASN A 102 5.88 -10.94 -13.97
C ASN A 102 4.48 -10.69 -13.37
N PRO A 103 3.47 -10.33 -14.17
CA PRO A 103 2.13 -10.06 -13.66
C PRO A 103 1.44 -11.32 -13.07
N ASN A 104 1.91 -12.52 -13.42
CA ASN A 104 1.40 -13.78 -12.94
C ASN A 104 2.06 -14.22 -11.61
N ALA A 105 3.03 -13.47 -11.10
CA ALA A 105 3.68 -13.76 -9.82
C ALA A 105 2.79 -13.46 -8.61
N MET A 106 1.75 -12.61 -8.77
CA MET A 106 0.86 -12.25 -7.67
C MET A 106 0.11 -13.46 -7.16
N GLY A 107 0.24 -13.74 -5.87
CA GLY A 107 -0.58 -14.71 -5.16
C GLY A 107 -2.06 -14.30 -5.10
N PRO A 108 -2.94 -15.20 -4.64
CA PRO A 108 -4.40 -15.00 -4.67
C PRO A 108 -4.87 -13.74 -3.97
N LEU A 109 -4.31 -13.43 -2.78
CA LEU A 109 -4.70 -12.25 -2.01
C LEU A 109 -4.22 -10.95 -2.67
N LYS A 110 -2.97 -10.91 -3.13
CA LYS A 110 -2.45 -9.71 -3.83
C LYS A 110 -3.21 -9.46 -5.12
N TYR A 111 -3.51 -10.50 -5.88
CA TYR A 111 -4.36 -10.40 -7.07
C TYR A 111 -5.75 -9.89 -6.72
N SER A 112 -6.42 -10.47 -5.71
CA SER A 112 -7.75 -10.03 -5.25
C SER A 112 -7.74 -8.56 -4.84
N TYR A 113 -6.72 -8.10 -4.13
CA TYR A 113 -6.57 -6.71 -3.74
C TYR A 113 -6.47 -5.76 -4.95
N THR A 114 -5.69 -6.13 -5.97
CA THR A 114 -5.63 -5.33 -7.21
C THR A 114 -6.99 -5.25 -7.91
N ARG A 115 -7.79 -6.34 -7.87
CA ARG A 115 -9.14 -6.35 -8.46
C ARG A 115 -10.11 -5.49 -7.67
N HIS A 116 -10.03 -5.51 -6.34
CA HIS A 116 -10.79 -4.61 -5.48
C HIS A 116 -10.51 -3.14 -5.84
N GLN A 117 -9.24 -2.73 -5.88
CA GLN A 117 -8.86 -1.36 -6.20
C GLN A 117 -9.28 -0.95 -7.62
N LEU A 118 -9.04 -1.79 -8.63
CA LEU A 118 -9.46 -1.50 -10.01
C LEU A 118 -10.97 -1.44 -10.16
N SER A 119 -11.71 -2.39 -9.57
CA SER A 119 -13.18 -2.38 -9.60
C SER A 119 -13.73 -1.09 -8.97
N THR A 120 -13.20 -0.71 -7.81
CA THR A 120 -13.57 0.55 -7.14
C THR A 120 -13.25 1.76 -8.02
N ALA A 121 -12.07 1.77 -8.66
CA ALA A 121 -11.67 2.87 -9.53
C ALA A 121 -12.57 3.01 -10.76
N TYR A 122 -13.04 1.91 -11.34
CA TYR A 122 -13.94 1.96 -12.50
C TYR A 122 -15.37 2.33 -12.12
N SER A 123 -15.93 1.74 -11.07
CA SER A 123 -17.35 1.85 -10.72
C SER A 123 -17.68 3.05 -9.82
N GLY A 124 -16.73 3.49 -8.97
CA GLY A 124 -16.91 4.57 -8.01
C GLY A 124 -16.51 5.95 -8.54
N ASP A 125 -16.60 6.94 -7.69
CA ASP A 125 -16.07 8.29 -7.91
C ASP A 125 -14.59 8.41 -7.44
N ILE A 126 -14.01 9.62 -7.52
CA ILE A 126 -12.61 9.84 -7.11
C ILE A 126 -12.42 9.66 -5.59
N GLY A 127 -13.44 9.94 -4.77
CA GLY A 127 -13.41 9.70 -3.33
C GLY A 127 -13.38 8.21 -3.00
N ASP A 128 -14.18 7.39 -3.70
CA ASP A 128 -14.18 5.94 -3.57
C ASP A 128 -12.81 5.35 -3.94
N LEU A 129 -12.27 5.79 -5.07
CA LEU A 129 -10.94 5.40 -5.54
C LEU A 129 -9.87 5.75 -4.50
N GLN A 130 -9.90 6.98 -3.98
CA GLN A 130 -8.95 7.43 -2.95
C GLN A 130 -9.09 6.63 -1.65
N ALA A 131 -10.30 6.27 -1.24
CA ALA A 131 -10.54 5.41 -0.09
C ALA A 131 -9.91 4.01 -0.27
N GLY A 132 -10.02 3.45 -1.49
CA GLY A 132 -9.39 2.18 -1.84
C GLY A 132 -7.85 2.20 -1.85
N MET A 133 -7.25 3.35 -2.14
CA MET A 133 -5.80 3.54 -2.16
C MET A 133 -5.22 3.86 -0.78
N LEU A 134 -5.99 4.56 0.07
CA LEU A 134 -5.48 5.14 1.32
C LEU A 134 -4.91 4.09 2.28
N SER A 135 -5.45 2.87 2.31
CA SER A 135 -5.02 1.82 3.23
C SER A 135 -3.54 1.44 3.05
N CYS A 136 -3.08 1.32 1.80
CA CYS A 136 -1.69 1.04 1.46
C CYS A 136 -0.77 2.18 1.93
N MET A 137 -1.10 3.42 1.56
CA MET A 137 -0.32 4.61 1.93
C MET A 137 -0.22 4.78 3.44
N TRP A 138 -1.34 4.54 4.15
CA TRP A 138 -1.41 4.61 5.59
C TRP A 138 -0.62 3.49 6.27
N SER A 139 -0.84 2.22 5.88
CA SER A 139 -0.26 1.07 6.58
C SER A 139 1.25 1.04 6.46
N TYR A 140 1.81 1.11 5.25
CA TYR A 140 3.26 1.05 5.05
C TYR A 140 4.01 2.18 5.80
N GLN A 141 3.51 3.42 5.69
CA GLN A 141 4.13 4.56 6.34
C GLN A 141 4.09 4.44 7.88
N HIS A 142 2.97 4.02 8.47
CA HIS A 142 2.83 3.89 9.92
C HIS A 142 3.58 2.67 10.45
N LEU A 143 3.52 1.53 9.76
CA LEU A 143 4.28 0.32 10.10
C LEU A 143 5.78 0.61 10.09
N ALA A 144 6.30 1.21 9.02
CA ALA A 144 7.73 1.50 8.92
C ALA A 144 8.21 2.46 10.03
N ARG A 145 7.40 3.45 10.41
CA ARG A 145 7.70 4.36 11.52
C ARG A 145 7.76 3.64 12.88
N ASP A 146 6.86 2.68 13.11
CA ASP A 146 6.85 1.91 14.35
C ASP A 146 8.00 0.90 14.35
N LEU A 147 8.24 0.18 13.26
CA LEU A 147 9.38 -0.72 13.11
C LEU A 147 10.73 0.01 13.29
N LYS A 148 10.84 1.27 12.85
CA LYS A 148 12.04 2.08 13.01
C LYS A 148 12.37 2.35 14.49
N LYS A 149 11.36 2.49 15.36
CA LYS A 149 11.54 2.65 16.80
C LYS A 149 12.09 1.38 17.46
N ASP A 150 11.68 0.23 16.94
CA ASP A 150 11.99 -1.10 17.47
C ASP A 150 13.19 -1.77 16.79
N CYS A 151 13.74 -1.17 15.73
CA CYS A 151 14.87 -1.70 14.99
C CYS A 151 16.16 -1.61 15.82
N LYS A 152 16.45 -2.67 16.57
CA LYS A 152 17.56 -2.74 17.53
C LYS A 152 18.83 -3.41 17.00
N ARG A 153 18.73 -4.06 15.82
CA ARG A 153 19.83 -4.86 15.31
C ARG A 153 20.79 -4.01 14.51
N GLN A 154 22.05 -3.97 14.96
CA GLN A 154 23.16 -3.47 14.16
C GLN A 154 23.29 -4.36 12.90
N ASN A 155 23.35 -3.75 11.70
CA ASN A 155 23.41 -4.44 10.42
C ASN A 155 22.11 -5.23 10.03
N ASN A 156 20.93 -4.70 10.34
CA ASN A 156 19.67 -5.26 9.82
C ASN A 156 19.64 -5.09 8.29
N PRO A 157 19.51 -6.18 7.50
CA PRO A 157 19.52 -6.13 6.04
C PRO A 157 18.32 -5.34 5.46
N TYR A 158 17.26 -5.16 6.26
CA TYR A 158 16.02 -4.47 5.86
C TYR A 158 15.96 -3.01 6.31
N THR A 159 17.05 -2.46 6.86
CA THR A 159 17.12 -1.06 7.33
C THR A 159 16.71 -0.09 6.21
N LYS A 160 17.15 -0.32 4.96
CA LYS A 160 16.80 0.53 3.81
C LYS A 160 15.31 0.52 3.52
N TRP A 161 14.64 -0.63 3.61
CA TRP A 161 13.20 -0.76 3.45
C TRP A 161 12.44 0.04 4.52
N ILE A 162 12.88 -0.08 5.80
CA ILE A 162 12.29 0.67 6.92
C ILE A 162 12.50 2.18 6.74
N GLU A 163 13.71 2.60 6.36
CA GLU A 163 14.03 4.00 6.13
C GLU A 163 13.22 4.59 4.96
N TYR A 164 13.11 3.86 3.85
CA TYR A 164 12.36 4.28 2.68
C TYR A 164 10.90 4.56 3.04
N HIS A 165 10.17 3.58 3.59
CA HIS A 165 8.74 3.73 3.90
C HIS A 165 8.47 4.66 5.10
N SER A 166 9.45 4.92 5.97
CA SER A 166 9.33 5.89 7.08
C SER A 166 9.75 7.31 6.72
N ASP A 167 10.14 7.57 5.47
CA ASP A 167 10.59 8.88 5.03
C ASP A 167 9.45 9.91 5.02
N LYS A 168 9.82 11.19 5.16
CA LYS A 168 8.87 12.32 5.14
C LYS A 168 8.12 12.47 3.82
N LYS A 169 8.68 11.98 2.70
CA LYS A 169 8.00 11.98 1.41
C LYS A 169 6.75 11.10 1.44
N HIS A 170 6.84 9.90 2.02
CA HIS A 170 5.68 9.00 2.16
C HIS A 170 4.63 9.59 3.09
N LEU A 171 5.03 10.29 4.16
CA LEU A 171 4.11 11.04 5.00
C LEU A 171 3.35 12.11 4.19
N LYS A 172 4.05 12.87 3.34
CA LYS A 172 3.42 13.89 2.49
C LYS A 172 2.40 13.28 1.52
N HIS A 173 2.72 12.14 0.87
CA HIS A 173 1.78 11.45 -0.01
C HIS A 173 0.54 10.96 0.74
N PHE A 174 0.71 10.46 1.95
CA PHE A 174 -0.38 10.07 2.83
C PHE A 174 -1.25 11.27 3.25
N GLU A 175 -0.65 12.42 3.60
CA GLU A 175 -1.38 13.65 3.93
C GLU A 175 -2.22 14.14 2.75
N LEU A 176 -1.65 14.18 1.54
CA LEU A 176 -2.39 14.52 0.31
C LEU A 176 -3.56 13.57 0.03
N ALA A 177 -3.37 12.28 0.33
CA ALA A 177 -4.43 11.29 0.19
C ALA A 177 -5.58 11.53 1.18
N CYS A 178 -5.26 11.90 2.43
CA CYS A 178 -6.24 12.27 3.43
C CYS A 178 -7.00 13.54 3.04
N ASP A 179 -6.30 14.57 2.59
CA ASP A 179 -6.90 15.85 2.18
C ASP A 179 -7.90 15.66 1.02
N LEU A 180 -7.53 14.89 0.00
CA LEU A 180 -8.44 14.58 -1.10
C LEU A 180 -9.67 13.81 -0.60
N LEU A 181 -9.47 12.78 0.23
CA LEU A 181 -10.57 11.99 0.76
C LEU A 181 -11.52 12.84 1.61
N ASP A 182 -10.98 13.72 2.46
CA ASP A 182 -11.77 14.59 3.34
C ASP A 182 -12.60 15.58 2.53
N ARG A 183 -12.03 16.21 1.50
CA ARG A 183 -12.76 17.12 0.59
C ARG A 183 -13.91 16.41 -0.13
N LYS A 184 -13.68 15.18 -0.60
CA LYS A 184 -14.73 14.40 -1.29
C LYS A 184 -15.79 13.88 -0.32
N ALA A 185 -15.41 13.47 0.89
CA ALA A 185 -16.33 13.06 1.93
C ALA A 185 -17.26 14.21 2.36
N GLU A 186 -16.75 15.44 2.48
CA GLU A 186 -17.55 16.62 2.76
C GLU A 186 -18.50 16.95 1.60
N LYS A 187 -17.98 16.94 0.36
CA LYS A 187 -18.75 17.29 -0.84
C LYS A 187 -19.90 16.32 -1.12
N TYR A 188 -19.67 15.01 -0.94
CA TYR A 188 -20.64 13.98 -1.35
C TYR A 188 -21.59 13.54 -0.25
N GLY A 189 -21.32 13.92 1.01
CA GLY A 189 -22.23 13.70 2.15
C GLY A 189 -22.19 12.28 2.73
N GLU A 190 -23.09 12.03 3.70
CA GLU A 190 -23.04 10.86 4.59
C GLU A 190 -23.12 9.51 3.87
N PHE A 191 -23.96 9.40 2.84
CA PHE A 191 -24.07 8.14 2.07
C PHE A 191 -22.77 7.76 1.36
N ALA A 192 -22.07 8.73 0.79
CA ALA A 192 -20.78 8.51 0.18
C ALA A 192 -19.70 8.21 1.23
N GLN A 193 -19.75 8.86 2.39
CA GLN A 193 -18.84 8.58 3.50
C GLN A 193 -18.92 7.12 3.94
N GLU A 194 -20.15 6.57 4.08
CA GLU A 194 -20.32 5.15 4.47
C GLU A 194 -19.78 4.21 3.38
N ARG A 195 -20.00 4.51 2.11
CA ARG A 195 -19.44 3.75 0.99
C ARG A 195 -17.91 3.79 0.98
N MET A 196 -17.30 4.98 1.10
CA MET A 196 -15.85 5.17 1.19
C MET A 196 -15.26 4.45 2.41
N LYS A 197 -15.95 4.47 3.56
CA LYS A 197 -15.55 3.74 4.76
C LYS A 197 -15.49 2.23 4.49
N ASN A 198 -16.51 1.67 3.88
CA ASN A 198 -16.55 0.24 3.55
C ASN A 198 -15.42 -0.14 2.59
N ILE A 199 -15.17 0.66 1.54
CA ILE A 199 -14.07 0.46 0.59
C ILE A 199 -12.71 0.50 1.31
N PHE A 200 -12.49 1.48 2.16
CA PHE A 200 -11.26 1.61 2.95
C PHE A 200 -11.03 0.38 3.83
N PHE A 201 -12.05 -0.09 4.57
CA PHE A 201 -11.88 -1.24 5.44
C PHE A 201 -11.69 -2.56 4.69
N ILE A 202 -12.30 -2.76 3.52
CA ILE A 202 -11.98 -3.91 2.66
C ILE A 202 -10.50 -3.87 2.27
N SER A 203 -9.97 -2.70 1.90
CA SER A 203 -8.54 -2.53 1.60
C SER A 203 -7.66 -2.81 2.82
N VAL A 204 -8.03 -2.35 4.01
CA VAL A 204 -7.31 -2.64 5.27
C VAL A 204 -7.27 -4.14 5.59
N TYR A 205 -8.36 -4.88 5.31
CA TYR A 205 -8.38 -6.34 5.46
C TYR A 205 -7.39 -7.02 4.51
N HIS A 206 -7.34 -6.59 3.24
CA HIS A 206 -6.36 -7.10 2.29
C HIS A 206 -4.94 -6.84 2.77
N GLU A 207 -4.60 -5.59 3.13
CA GLU A 207 -3.26 -5.24 3.65
C GLU A 207 -2.88 -6.09 4.87
N THR A 208 -3.83 -6.35 5.77
CA THR A 208 -3.57 -7.15 6.97
C THR A 208 -3.29 -8.61 6.64
N ALA A 209 -3.98 -9.18 5.64
CA ALA A 209 -3.83 -10.57 5.23
C ALA A 209 -2.59 -10.80 4.36
N LEU A 210 -2.18 -9.82 3.57
CA LEU A 210 -1.04 -9.91 2.66
C LEU A 210 0.28 -10.21 3.36
N TRP A 211 0.49 -9.78 4.60
CA TRP A 211 1.69 -10.10 5.35
C TRP A 211 1.88 -11.60 5.59
N ASP A 212 0.77 -12.36 5.71
CA ASP A 212 0.81 -13.82 5.80
C ASP A 212 1.09 -14.45 4.42
N GLU A 213 0.49 -13.93 3.34
CA GLU A 213 0.80 -14.37 1.97
C GLU A 213 2.28 -14.19 1.65
N TYR A 214 2.86 -13.03 1.98
CA TYR A 214 4.28 -12.77 1.76
C TYR A 214 5.18 -13.69 2.60
N TYR A 215 4.83 -13.90 3.86
CA TYR A 215 5.59 -14.78 4.73
C TYR A 215 5.55 -16.25 4.27
N ASN A 216 4.38 -16.71 3.85
CA ASN A 216 4.19 -18.08 3.38
C ASN A 216 4.60 -18.27 1.91
N MET A 217 4.82 -17.19 1.16
CA MET A 217 5.08 -17.18 -0.29
C MET A 217 3.95 -17.89 -1.05
N THR A 218 2.69 -17.64 -0.66
CA THR A 218 1.51 -18.35 -1.19
C THR A 218 1.31 -18.06 -2.67
N THR A 219 1.14 -19.12 -3.45
CA THR A 219 0.87 -19.09 -4.89
C THR A 219 -0.51 -19.64 -5.19
N TRP A 220 -0.93 -19.58 -6.46
CA TRP A 220 -2.19 -20.18 -6.89
C TRP A 220 -2.21 -21.71 -6.74
N ASP A 221 -1.04 -22.37 -6.85
CA ASP A 221 -0.90 -23.81 -6.72
C ASP A 221 -1.17 -24.29 -5.28
N ASP A 222 -1.03 -23.42 -4.28
CA ASP A 222 -1.32 -23.72 -2.87
C ASP A 222 -2.83 -23.81 -2.56
N LEU A 223 -3.70 -23.48 -3.54
CA LEU A 223 -5.16 -23.55 -3.39
C LEU A 223 -5.75 -24.90 -3.82
N TYR A 224 -4.94 -25.77 -4.39
CA TYR A 224 -5.31 -27.10 -4.90
C TYR A 224 -4.42 -28.16 -4.26
#